data_021b083f8d3de96f9408ff02fa44293c
#
_entry.id   021b083f8d3de96f9408ff02fa44293c
#
_cell.length_a   1.000
_cell.length_b   1.000
_cell.length_c   1.000
_cell.angle_alpha   90.00
_cell.angle_beta   90.00
_cell.angle_gamma   90.00
#
_symmetry.space_group_name_H-M   'P 1'
#
loop_
_entity.id
_entity.type
_entity.pdbx_description
1 polymer ?
#
loop_
_entity_poly.entity_id
_entity_poly.type
_entity_poly.pdbx_seq_one_letter_code
_entity_poly.pdbx_strand_id
1 'polypeptide(L)'
;MTNVPVADGVGATEAGVLAANTAAGTGASPLIGDDDRRTGRRRALAVLSLAFVVYLLMSIGLWWHVWSTHPTTVTTCGCGDPAFFLWFLAWPAHALSHGQNLFYSTLLFHPNGVNMLSNTSELLLGVPLAPVTLLFGPIATLNTASTLAPALSALAMFWLLRRWVRWTPAAFIGGLVYGFSPFMVTAVATDHLMLAFLALPPLIVGCVDELIVRQRRRPIAVGAALGVLVTAQYLVSTEVLAIMVLIGLVALLLLVGYAFLSDRQDLIRRLPHATRGLGAGAVVALVLLAYPLWFTFAGPAHLSGLVWPTLTPGTGGLTPSAIWHVHYSTADTRAFHVLGGYLGSPLPTSEYLGLGLLVVLGLGLLVWRRDRRLWLFGALGAITVVLSLGVDRTYWVPWRVLAHVPLIQNILPSRFMLVTTLCVAVMLAIIVDRARQSAGDVVRGAAGRWSARLGPALAGALGSLVGLGVAAVATVPLATGLIGKVPLTVQTVRLPLWFADAAPRLPPGQVVLTYPFIPSGIQAPMAWPAVDSLHFAIVGGGGPGGVV
;
A
#
# COMPACT_ATOMS: atom_id res chain seq x y z
N MET A 1 18.55 -78.38 43.67
CA MET A 1 18.26 -79.75 43.23
C MET A 1 17.44 -79.62 41.97
N THR A 2 18.03 -79.94 41.00
CA THR A 2 18.21 -80.88 39.91
C THR A 2 17.78 -80.26 38.59
N ASN A 3 18.80 -79.93 37.79
CA ASN A 3 19.26 -80.57 36.56
C ASN A 3 18.32 -80.49 35.33
N VAL A 4 18.75 -79.72 34.37
CA VAL A 4 19.14 -79.84 32.94
C VAL A 4 18.78 -81.20 32.26
N PRO A 5 18.44 -81.29 30.91
CA PRO A 5 19.38 -80.89 29.85
C PRO A 5 18.70 -80.30 28.58
N VAL A 6 19.46 -79.47 27.91
CA VAL A 6 19.92 -79.29 26.50
C VAL A 6 19.40 -80.32 25.49
N ALA A 7 18.90 -79.79 24.33
CA ALA A 7 19.10 -80.39 23.00
C ALA A 7 19.01 -79.31 21.91
N ASP A 8 20.05 -79.34 21.06
CA ASP A 8 20.33 -78.53 19.86
C ASP A 8 19.28 -78.72 18.76
N GLY A 9 19.12 -77.70 17.95
CA GLY A 9 18.32 -77.75 16.69
C GLY A 9 18.48 -76.47 15.85
N VAL A 10 19.70 -76.31 15.34
CA VAL A 10 20.10 -75.89 13.99
C VAL A 10 19.23 -74.92 13.23
N GLY A 11 19.74 -73.74 13.03
CA GLY A 11 19.79 -72.80 11.94
C GLY A 11 19.27 -73.18 10.57
N ALA A 12 18.30 -72.44 10.09
CA ALA A 12 17.96 -72.17 8.67
C ALA A 12 16.78 -71.25 8.53
N THR A 13 16.73 -70.08 9.15
CA THR A 13 15.67 -69.09 8.87
C THR A 13 16.07 -67.62 9.00
N GLU A 14 17.35 -67.31 9.23
CA GLU A 14 17.78 -65.88 9.28
C GLU A 14 18.22 -65.30 7.93
N ALA A 15 18.49 -66.05 6.91
CA ALA A 15 18.87 -65.55 5.58
C ALA A 15 17.67 -65.13 4.71
N GLY A 16 16.43 -65.58 5.02
CA GLY A 16 15.22 -65.24 4.26
C GLY A 16 14.56 -63.92 4.71
N VAL A 17 14.81 -63.48 5.93
CA VAL A 17 14.19 -62.26 6.47
C VAL A 17 15.01 -61.02 6.18
N LEU A 18 16.31 -61.14 5.97
CA LEU A 18 17.17 -60.02 5.58
C LEU A 18 17.07 -59.64 4.08
N ALA A 19 16.67 -60.56 3.22
CA ALA A 19 16.46 -60.29 1.78
C ALA A 19 15.06 -59.68 1.50
N ALA A 20 14.09 -59.86 2.36
CA ALA A 20 12.75 -59.22 2.21
C ALA A 20 12.69 -57.77 2.72
N ASN A 21 13.59 -57.38 3.64
CA ASN A 21 13.64 -55.99 4.16
C ASN A 21 14.53 -55.03 3.34
N THR A 22 15.34 -55.54 2.41
CA THR A 22 16.15 -54.67 1.50
C THR A 22 15.39 -54.32 0.20
N ALA A 23 14.26 -54.95 -0.11
CA ALA A 23 13.45 -54.62 -1.27
C ALA A 23 12.30 -53.63 -1.00
N ALA A 24 12.06 -53.27 0.27
CA ALA A 24 10.98 -52.33 0.67
C ALA A 24 11.47 -50.93 1.03
N GLY A 25 12.71 -50.60 0.75
CA GLY A 25 13.40 -49.34 1.19
C GLY A 25 13.67 -48.30 0.10
N THR A 26 13.01 -48.36 -1.07
CA THR A 26 12.99 -47.26 -2.03
C THR A 26 11.59 -46.71 -2.20
N GLY A 27 11.03 -46.18 -1.11
CA GLY A 27 9.91 -45.28 -1.15
C GLY A 27 10.35 -44.01 -1.84
N ALA A 28 10.37 -44.00 -3.16
CA ALA A 28 10.45 -42.79 -3.95
C ALA A 28 9.22 -41.95 -3.54
N SER A 29 9.44 -40.89 -2.76
CA SER A 29 8.43 -39.82 -2.61
C SER A 29 7.95 -39.51 -4.02
N PRO A 30 6.63 -39.49 -4.28
CA PRO A 30 6.14 -39.16 -5.61
C PRO A 30 6.73 -37.80 -5.98
N LEU A 31 7.69 -37.81 -6.91
CA LEU A 31 8.20 -36.60 -7.54
C LEU A 31 6.97 -35.96 -8.15
N ILE A 32 6.48 -34.90 -7.49
CA ILE A 32 5.46 -34.02 -8.08
C ILE A 32 6.02 -33.64 -9.42
N GLY A 33 5.44 -34.19 -10.50
CA GLY A 33 5.96 -34.05 -11.84
C GLY A 33 6.10 -32.57 -12.20
N ASP A 34 7.07 -32.22 -13.01
CA ASP A 34 7.26 -30.84 -13.49
C ASP A 34 5.98 -30.28 -14.13
N ASP A 35 5.14 -31.11 -14.71
CA ASP A 35 3.82 -30.75 -15.27
C ASP A 35 2.82 -30.31 -14.19
N ASP A 36 2.79 -30.94 -13.03
CA ASP A 36 1.91 -30.53 -11.92
C ASP A 36 2.33 -29.18 -11.34
N ARG A 37 3.65 -28.95 -11.25
CA ARG A 37 4.20 -27.65 -10.81
C ARG A 37 3.90 -26.55 -11.82
N ARG A 38 4.04 -26.81 -13.12
CA ARG A 38 3.73 -25.88 -14.22
C ARG A 38 2.23 -25.57 -14.26
N THR A 39 1.37 -26.57 -14.12
CA THR A 39 -0.09 -26.41 -14.10
C THR A 39 -0.53 -25.59 -12.88
N GLY A 40 0.00 -25.88 -11.70
CA GLY A 40 -0.27 -25.10 -10.49
C GLY A 40 0.17 -23.63 -10.63
N ARG A 41 1.35 -23.38 -11.22
CA ARG A 41 1.83 -22.03 -11.49
C ARG A 41 0.96 -21.27 -12.51
N ARG A 42 0.54 -21.94 -13.60
CA ARG A 42 -0.36 -21.35 -14.61
C ARG A 42 -1.72 -20.97 -13.99
N ARG A 43 -2.31 -21.84 -13.17
CA ARG A 43 -3.57 -21.53 -12.43
C ARG A 43 -3.41 -20.34 -11.48
N ALA A 44 -2.31 -20.29 -10.74
CA ALA A 44 -2.04 -19.18 -9.83
C ALA A 44 -1.89 -17.84 -10.59
N LEU A 45 -1.17 -17.84 -11.72
CA LEU A 45 -1.03 -16.67 -12.59
C LEU A 45 -2.37 -16.26 -13.19
N ALA A 46 -3.17 -17.21 -13.71
CA ALA A 46 -4.50 -16.91 -14.26
C ALA A 46 -5.42 -16.24 -13.23
N VAL A 47 -5.41 -16.71 -11.97
CA VAL A 47 -6.20 -16.11 -10.88
C VAL A 47 -5.71 -14.70 -10.55
N LEU A 48 -4.39 -14.46 -10.53
CA LEU A 48 -3.82 -13.11 -10.32
C LEU A 48 -4.17 -12.17 -11.47
N SER A 49 -4.04 -12.64 -12.73
CA SER A 49 -4.39 -11.85 -13.91
C SER A 49 -5.87 -11.50 -13.95
N LEU A 50 -6.76 -12.47 -13.63
CA LEU A 50 -8.19 -12.21 -13.55
C LEU A 50 -8.52 -11.17 -12.46
N ALA A 51 -7.94 -11.31 -11.27
CA ALA A 51 -8.12 -10.35 -10.18
C ALA A 51 -7.65 -8.96 -10.60
N PHE A 52 -6.48 -8.87 -11.26
CA PHE A 52 -5.95 -7.60 -11.77
C PHE A 52 -6.89 -6.96 -12.79
N VAL A 53 -7.37 -7.74 -13.77
CA VAL A 53 -8.30 -7.23 -14.79
C VAL A 53 -9.57 -6.67 -14.14
N VAL A 54 -10.15 -7.39 -13.17
CA VAL A 54 -11.35 -6.91 -12.46
C VAL A 54 -11.06 -5.62 -11.70
N TYR A 55 -9.96 -5.55 -10.92
CA TYR A 55 -9.59 -4.33 -10.21
C TYR A 55 -9.29 -3.17 -11.16
N LEU A 56 -8.64 -3.44 -12.29
CA LEU A 56 -8.36 -2.41 -13.30
C LEU A 56 -9.65 -1.87 -13.94
N LEU A 57 -10.60 -2.75 -14.28
CA LEU A 57 -11.91 -2.32 -14.80
C LEU A 57 -12.67 -1.48 -13.78
N MET A 58 -12.62 -1.84 -12.49
CA MET A 58 -13.21 -1.02 -11.43
C MET A 58 -12.51 0.35 -11.33
N SER A 59 -11.19 0.39 -11.43
CA SER A 59 -10.44 1.63 -11.40
C SER A 59 -10.74 2.51 -12.62
N ILE A 60 -10.83 1.93 -13.82
CA ILE A 60 -11.28 2.65 -15.04
C ILE A 60 -12.71 3.18 -14.86
N GLY A 61 -13.60 2.40 -14.23
CA GLY A 61 -14.95 2.85 -13.89
C GLY A 61 -14.95 4.05 -12.95
N LEU A 62 -14.05 4.08 -11.94
CA LEU A 62 -13.86 5.22 -11.06
C LEU A 62 -13.42 6.47 -11.83
N TRP A 63 -12.51 6.30 -12.81
CA TRP A 63 -11.93 7.33 -13.67
C TRP A 63 -12.67 7.51 -15.01
N TRP A 64 -13.87 7.00 -15.15
CA TRP A 64 -14.59 6.95 -16.43
C TRP A 64 -14.68 8.30 -17.14
N HIS A 65 -14.97 9.38 -16.42
CA HIS A 65 -15.08 10.70 -17.01
C HIS A 65 -13.74 11.25 -17.55
N VAL A 66 -12.61 10.84 -16.98
CA VAL A 66 -11.28 11.18 -17.52
C VAL A 66 -11.09 10.48 -18.87
N TRP A 67 -11.29 9.16 -18.89
CA TRP A 67 -10.99 8.36 -20.10
C TRP A 67 -12.00 8.54 -21.22
N SER A 68 -13.24 8.91 -20.90
CA SER A 68 -14.31 9.15 -21.90
C SER A 68 -14.31 10.57 -22.47
N THR A 69 -13.49 11.48 -21.93
CA THR A 69 -13.39 12.87 -22.42
C THR A 69 -12.01 13.12 -23.05
N HIS A 70 -11.18 13.92 -22.38
CA HIS A 70 -9.86 14.32 -22.88
C HIS A 70 -8.78 14.04 -21.81
N PRO A 71 -8.25 12.81 -21.71
CA PRO A 71 -7.31 12.41 -20.66
C PRO A 71 -5.99 13.19 -20.64
N THR A 72 -5.70 13.94 -21.70
CA THR A 72 -4.52 14.81 -21.81
C THR A 72 -4.74 16.23 -21.29
N THR A 73 -5.99 16.61 -20.98
CA THR A 73 -6.33 17.99 -20.57
C THR A 73 -7.18 18.08 -19.32
N VAL A 74 -7.77 16.98 -18.87
CA VAL A 74 -8.62 16.95 -17.67
C VAL A 74 -7.99 16.10 -16.55
N THR A 75 -8.29 16.46 -15.30
CA THR A 75 -8.00 15.68 -14.09
C THR A 75 -9.15 15.76 -13.11
N THR A 76 -9.13 15.00 -12.03
CA THR A 76 -10.22 14.93 -11.04
C THR A 76 -10.23 16.11 -10.08
N CYS A 77 -9.12 16.79 -9.89
CA CYS A 77 -9.02 17.93 -8.99
C CYS A 77 -8.23 19.08 -9.61
N GLY A 78 -8.80 20.29 -9.56
CA GLY A 78 -8.09 21.54 -9.83
C GLY A 78 -7.46 22.14 -8.56
N CYS A 79 -7.27 21.35 -7.50
CA CYS A 79 -6.63 21.75 -6.26
C CYS A 79 -5.10 21.87 -6.41
N GLY A 80 -4.38 22.39 -5.39
CA GLY A 80 -2.94 22.67 -5.51
C GLY A 80 -2.06 21.47 -5.75
N ASP A 81 -2.35 20.33 -5.10
CA ASP A 81 -1.49 19.15 -5.13
C ASP A 81 -1.34 18.49 -6.52
N PRO A 82 -2.37 18.40 -7.40
CA PRO A 82 -2.15 17.93 -8.76
C PRO A 82 -1.08 18.69 -9.54
N ALA A 83 -0.97 19.99 -9.35
CA ALA A 83 0.07 20.80 -10.00
C ALA A 83 1.48 20.37 -9.58
N PHE A 84 1.63 20.01 -8.31
CA PHE A 84 2.86 19.47 -7.77
C PHE A 84 3.23 18.12 -8.42
N PHE A 85 2.27 17.19 -8.51
CA PHE A 85 2.51 15.88 -9.13
C PHE A 85 2.68 15.95 -10.64
N LEU A 86 2.00 16.87 -11.32
CA LEU A 86 2.26 17.11 -12.74
C LEU A 86 3.72 17.46 -12.99
N TRP A 87 4.30 18.32 -12.15
CA TRP A 87 5.70 18.69 -12.27
C TRP A 87 6.64 17.52 -11.95
N PHE A 88 6.38 16.76 -10.88
CA PHE A 88 7.19 15.59 -10.51
C PHE A 88 7.11 14.45 -11.52
N LEU A 89 6.05 14.34 -12.29
CA LEU A 89 5.94 13.36 -13.38
C LEU A 89 6.56 13.90 -14.68
N ALA A 90 6.52 15.22 -14.92
CA ALA A 90 7.17 15.86 -16.07
C ALA A 90 8.71 15.82 -15.96
N TRP A 91 9.24 16.08 -14.77
CA TRP A 91 10.69 16.20 -14.55
C TRP A 91 11.48 14.96 -14.94
N PRO A 92 11.15 13.73 -14.53
CA PRO A 92 11.91 12.53 -14.92
C PRO A 92 11.98 12.34 -16.43
N ALA A 93 10.90 12.59 -17.15
CA ALA A 93 10.88 12.49 -18.60
C ALA A 93 11.80 13.53 -19.26
N HIS A 94 11.76 14.77 -18.78
CA HIS A 94 12.63 15.86 -19.22
C HIS A 94 14.10 15.56 -18.88
N ALA A 95 14.39 15.18 -17.64
CA ALA A 95 15.77 14.92 -17.20
C ALA A 95 16.41 13.75 -17.98
N LEU A 96 15.66 12.68 -18.21
CA LEU A 96 16.15 11.53 -18.99
C LEU A 96 16.40 11.90 -20.46
N SER A 97 15.53 12.66 -21.08
CA SER A 97 15.68 13.06 -22.49
C SER A 97 16.82 14.08 -22.73
N HIS A 98 17.19 14.84 -21.67
CA HIS A 98 18.25 15.85 -21.77
C HIS A 98 19.53 15.46 -20.99
N GLY A 99 19.64 14.23 -20.46
CA GLY A 99 20.81 13.77 -19.72
C GLY A 99 21.06 14.53 -18.42
N GLN A 100 20.02 15.06 -17.76
CA GLN A 100 20.11 15.84 -16.53
C GLN A 100 20.01 14.95 -15.28
N ASN A 101 20.42 15.49 -14.13
CA ASN A 101 20.32 14.77 -12.86
C ASN A 101 18.87 14.65 -12.43
N LEU A 102 18.37 13.41 -12.22
CA LEU A 102 17.01 13.14 -11.78
C LEU A 102 16.66 13.76 -10.40
N PHE A 103 17.65 14.01 -9.55
CA PHE A 103 17.44 14.45 -8.17
C PHE A 103 17.53 15.96 -7.97
N TYR A 104 17.85 16.72 -9.02
CA TYR A 104 18.03 18.17 -8.91
C TYR A 104 17.54 18.90 -10.16
N SER A 105 16.84 20.00 -9.95
CA SER A 105 16.36 20.86 -11.02
C SER A 105 16.55 22.32 -10.70
N THR A 106 16.99 23.12 -11.66
CA THR A 106 17.04 24.59 -11.59
C THR A 106 15.86 25.26 -12.28
N LEU A 107 14.88 24.48 -12.77
CA LEU A 107 13.69 25.04 -13.41
C LEU A 107 12.66 25.58 -12.42
N LEU A 108 12.76 25.19 -11.15
CA LEU A 108 12.04 25.81 -10.03
C LEU A 108 13.05 26.49 -9.09
N PHE A 109 12.65 27.57 -8.43
CA PHE A 109 13.49 28.37 -7.56
C PHE A 109 14.82 28.79 -8.22
N HIS A 110 14.72 29.14 -9.49
CA HIS A 110 15.90 29.57 -10.25
C HIS A 110 16.59 30.81 -9.61
N PRO A 111 17.93 30.85 -9.48
CA PRO A 111 18.93 29.89 -9.94
C PRO A 111 19.26 28.76 -8.94
N ASN A 112 18.81 28.88 -7.67
CA ASN A 112 19.22 27.99 -6.57
C ASN A 112 18.74 26.52 -6.76
N GLY A 113 17.62 26.32 -7.48
CA GLY A 113 17.08 25.02 -7.79
C GLY A 113 16.36 24.33 -6.62
N VAL A 114 15.92 23.11 -6.88
CA VAL A 114 15.19 22.27 -5.93
C VAL A 114 15.77 20.86 -5.89
N ASN A 115 15.91 20.33 -4.67
CA ASN A 115 16.25 18.94 -4.44
C ASN A 115 14.97 18.10 -4.51
N MET A 116 14.90 17.20 -5.52
CA MET A 116 13.74 16.38 -5.78
C MET A 116 13.44 15.36 -4.67
N LEU A 117 14.41 15.06 -3.82
CA LEU A 117 14.25 14.13 -2.69
C LEU A 117 13.88 14.82 -1.37
N SER A 118 13.76 16.15 -1.37
CA SER A 118 13.35 16.92 -0.19
C SER A 118 11.92 16.64 0.25
N ASN A 119 11.10 16.16 -0.65
CA ASN A 119 9.73 15.72 -0.42
C ASN A 119 9.44 14.48 -1.28
N THR A 120 8.20 14.10 -1.39
CA THR A 120 7.74 13.00 -2.25
C THR A 120 7.94 13.36 -3.72
N SER A 121 8.91 12.75 -4.39
CA SER A 121 9.26 13.05 -5.79
C SER A 121 8.70 12.06 -6.80
N GLU A 122 8.16 10.93 -6.34
CA GLU A 122 7.54 9.87 -7.15
C GLU A 122 8.39 9.36 -8.33
N LEU A 123 9.72 9.43 -8.17
CA LEU A 123 10.66 9.03 -9.24
C LEU A 123 10.45 7.60 -9.71
N LEU A 124 10.04 6.69 -8.80
CA LEU A 124 9.72 5.31 -9.18
C LEU A 124 8.53 5.22 -10.13
N LEU A 125 7.61 6.19 -10.11
CA LEU A 125 6.47 6.25 -11.02
C LEU A 125 6.80 7.07 -12.27
N GLY A 126 7.45 8.21 -12.11
CA GLY A 126 7.79 9.12 -13.20
C GLY A 126 8.77 8.52 -14.22
N VAL A 127 9.78 7.77 -13.76
CA VAL A 127 10.78 7.15 -14.66
C VAL A 127 10.15 6.09 -15.59
N PRO A 128 9.40 5.08 -15.11
CA PRO A 128 8.74 4.10 -15.99
C PRO A 128 7.66 4.71 -16.87
N LEU A 129 6.99 5.78 -16.40
CA LEU A 129 5.94 6.48 -17.14
C LEU A 129 6.48 7.62 -18.03
N ALA A 130 7.80 7.85 -18.07
CA ALA A 130 8.41 8.84 -18.93
C ALA A 130 8.00 8.73 -20.42
N PRO A 131 7.86 7.52 -21.03
CA PRO A 131 7.33 7.41 -22.38
C PRO A 131 5.90 7.96 -22.52
N VAL A 132 5.03 7.77 -21.51
CA VAL A 132 3.67 8.33 -21.53
C VAL A 132 3.73 9.85 -21.45
N THR A 133 4.61 10.39 -20.59
CA THR A 133 4.81 11.85 -20.46
C THR A 133 5.31 12.46 -21.77
N LEU A 134 6.27 11.83 -22.42
CA LEU A 134 6.84 12.34 -23.68
C LEU A 134 5.85 12.27 -24.86
N LEU A 135 4.96 11.27 -24.87
CA LEU A 135 4.00 11.07 -25.97
C LEU A 135 2.67 11.80 -25.77
N PHE A 136 2.19 11.89 -24.53
CA PHE A 136 0.83 12.34 -24.20
C PHE A 136 0.79 13.46 -23.16
N GLY A 137 1.93 13.88 -22.64
CA GLY A 137 2.05 14.93 -21.64
C GLY A 137 1.85 14.47 -20.19
N PRO A 138 2.18 15.35 -19.22
CA PRO A 138 2.17 15.00 -17.78
C PRO A 138 0.77 14.77 -17.21
N ILE A 139 -0.26 15.41 -17.77
CA ILE A 139 -1.66 15.21 -17.35
C ILE A 139 -2.10 13.77 -17.66
N ALA A 140 -1.82 13.26 -18.85
CA ALA A 140 -2.12 11.87 -19.21
C ALA A 140 -1.33 10.89 -18.34
N THR A 141 -0.11 11.24 -17.95
CA THR A 141 0.73 10.44 -17.07
C THR A 141 0.15 10.37 -15.65
N LEU A 142 -0.27 11.52 -15.10
CA LEU A 142 -0.95 11.57 -13.80
C LEU A 142 -2.21 10.72 -13.80
N ASN A 143 -3.07 10.87 -14.80
CA ASN A 143 -4.29 10.09 -14.96
C ASN A 143 -4.03 8.58 -15.08
N THR A 144 -2.97 8.20 -15.83
CA THR A 144 -2.55 6.80 -15.96
C THR A 144 -2.07 6.24 -14.62
N ALA A 145 -1.19 6.96 -13.92
CA ALA A 145 -0.68 6.55 -12.62
C ALA A 145 -1.80 6.42 -11.59
N SER A 146 -2.69 7.42 -11.51
CA SER A 146 -3.83 7.42 -10.59
C SER A 146 -4.87 6.34 -10.91
N THR A 147 -5.03 5.95 -12.18
CA THR A 147 -5.86 4.80 -12.57
C THR A 147 -5.22 3.47 -12.18
N LEU A 148 -3.90 3.33 -12.31
CA LEU A 148 -3.21 2.09 -11.98
C LEU A 148 -3.06 1.88 -10.46
N ALA A 149 -2.96 2.96 -9.69
CA ALA A 149 -2.66 2.91 -8.27
C ALA A 149 -3.65 2.07 -7.44
N PRO A 150 -4.99 2.24 -7.51
CA PRO A 150 -5.95 1.41 -6.79
C PRO A 150 -5.89 -0.06 -7.22
N ALA A 151 -5.78 -0.31 -8.53
CA ALA A 151 -5.76 -1.67 -9.07
C ALA A 151 -4.52 -2.45 -8.64
N LEU A 152 -3.34 -1.84 -8.70
CA LEU A 152 -2.09 -2.46 -8.26
C LEU A 152 -2.04 -2.64 -6.74
N SER A 153 -2.57 -1.69 -5.99
CA SER A 153 -2.67 -1.78 -4.52
C SER A 153 -3.59 -2.93 -4.10
N ALA A 154 -4.77 -3.04 -4.73
CA ALA A 154 -5.71 -4.15 -4.52
C ALA A 154 -5.07 -5.50 -4.88
N LEU A 155 -4.35 -5.58 -6.00
CA LEU A 155 -3.67 -6.80 -6.45
C LEU A 155 -2.56 -7.22 -5.48
N ALA A 156 -1.74 -6.29 -5.01
CA ALA A 156 -0.69 -6.56 -4.03
C ALA A 156 -1.27 -7.09 -2.71
N MET A 157 -2.36 -6.48 -2.23
CA MET A 157 -3.08 -6.94 -1.04
C MET A 157 -3.72 -8.32 -1.26
N PHE A 158 -4.37 -8.54 -2.40
CA PHE A 158 -4.89 -9.85 -2.79
C PHE A 158 -3.80 -10.93 -2.78
N TRP A 159 -2.62 -10.63 -3.36
CA TRP A 159 -1.47 -11.54 -3.34
C TRP A 159 -1.01 -11.86 -1.90
N LEU A 160 -0.94 -10.87 -1.03
CA LEU A 160 -0.60 -11.06 0.39
C LEU A 160 -1.63 -11.94 1.08
N LEU A 161 -2.91 -11.64 0.94
CA LEU A 161 -4.01 -12.34 1.60
C LEU A 161 -4.15 -13.79 1.14
N ARG A 162 -3.87 -14.09 -0.14
CA ARG A 162 -3.80 -15.46 -0.65
C ARG A 162 -2.82 -16.37 0.11
N ARG A 163 -1.90 -15.79 0.87
CA ARG A 163 -0.97 -16.53 1.73
C ARG A 163 -1.58 -16.89 3.08
N TRP A 164 -2.62 -16.16 3.52
CA TRP A 164 -3.19 -16.26 4.86
C TRP A 164 -4.60 -16.86 4.90
N VAL A 165 -5.39 -16.69 3.85
CA VAL A 165 -6.75 -17.23 3.74
C VAL A 165 -6.82 -18.34 2.69
N ARG A 166 -7.76 -19.27 2.86
CA ARG A 166 -7.94 -20.42 1.96
C ARG A 166 -8.87 -20.10 0.80
N TRP A 167 -9.89 -19.28 1.05
CA TRP A 167 -10.91 -18.96 0.07
C TRP A 167 -10.51 -17.75 -0.76
N THR A 168 -10.34 -17.95 -2.07
CA THR A 168 -9.91 -16.90 -2.99
C THR A 168 -10.81 -15.66 -2.97
N PRO A 169 -12.16 -15.75 -2.93
CA PRO A 169 -13.02 -14.58 -2.81
C PRO A 169 -12.80 -13.77 -1.53
N ALA A 170 -12.45 -14.39 -0.39
CA ALA A 170 -12.12 -13.65 0.82
C ALA A 170 -10.86 -12.78 0.63
N ALA A 171 -9.83 -13.33 -0.04
CA ALA A 171 -8.65 -12.55 -0.40
C ALA A 171 -8.99 -11.41 -1.38
N PHE A 172 -9.86 -11.68 -2.36
CA PHE A 172 -10.32 -10.68 -3.33
C PHE A 172 -11.07 -9.53 -2.64
N ILE A 173 -11.99 -9.82 -1.71
CA ILE A 173 -12.73 -8.82 -0.93
C ILE A 173 -11.77 -7.97 -0.09
N GLY A 174 -10.78 -8.58 0.56
CA GLY A 174 -9.75 -7.82 1.29
C GLY A 174 -8.93 -6.92 0.38
N GLY A 175 -8.55 -7.41 -0.81
CA GLY A 175 -7.89 -6.58 -1.83
C GLY A 175 -8.76 -5.42 -2.29
N LEU A 176 -10.05 -5.67 -2.52
CA LEU A 176 -11.04 -4.66 -2.89
C LEU A 176 -11.14 -3.55 -1.82
N VAL A 177 -11.33 -3.94 -0.55
CA VAL A 177 -11.41 -2.96 0.55
C VAL A 177 -10.12 -2.15 0.68
N TYR A 178 -8.96 -2.73 0.47
CA TYR A 178 -7.70 -2.00 0.52
C TYR A 178 -7.53 -1.03 -0.64
N GLY A 179 -7.76 -1.49 -1.88
CA GLY A 179 -7.52 -0.69 -3.08
C GLY A 179 -8.64 0.29 -3.44
N PHE A 180 -9.84 0.14 -2.84
CA PHE A 180 -11.01 0.99 -3.13
C PHE A 180 -11.68 1.50 -1.84
N SER A 181 -10.92 1.58 -0.74
CA SER A 181 -11.37 2.22 0.50
C SER A 181 -11.68 3.71 0.29
N PRO A 182 -12.45 4.34 1.17
CA PRO A 182 -12.61 5.78 1.19
C PRO A 182 -11.27 6.51 1.23
N PHE A 183 -10.29 6.01 1.97
CA PHE A 183 -8.92 6.53 1.97
C PHE A 183 -8.32 6.56 0.55
N MET A 184 -8.38 5.44 -0.16
CA MET A 184 -7.84 5.32 -1.52
C MET A 184 -8.61 6.21 -2.51
N VAL A 185 -9.95 6.17 -2.47
CA VAL A 185 -10.79 6.96 -3.38
C VAL A 185 -10.56 8.45 -3.17
N THR A 186 -10.44 8.90 -1.92
CA THR A 186 -10.11 10.30 -1.61
C THR A 186 -8.71 10.66 -2.12
N ALA A 187 -7.71 9.80 -1.89
CA ALA A 187 -6.34 10.03 -2.35
C ALA A 187 -6.27 10.20 -3.88
N VAL A 188 -6.94 9.32 -4.65
CA VAL A 188 -6.96 9.45 -6.12
C VAL A 188 -7.80 10.63 -6.60
N ALA A 189 -8.90 10.95 -5.92
CA ALA A 189 -9.77 12.06 -6.32
C ALA A 189 -9.15 13.44 -6.07
N THR A 190 -8.23 13.52 -5.11
CA THR A 190 -7.44 14.72 -4.82
C THR A 190 -6.05 14.67 -5.45
N ASP A 191 -5.83 13.67 -6.32
CA ASP A 191 -4.55 13.43 -7.02
C ASP A 191 -3.32 13.35 -6.09
N HIS A 192 -3.49 12.89 -4.83
CA HIS A 192 -2.40 12.58 -3.92
C HIS A 192 -1.77 11.22 -4.30
N LEU A 193 -1.06 11.17 -5.41
CA LEU A 193 -0.54 9.94 -5.99
C LEU A 193 0.36 9.16 -5.01
N MET A 194 1.15 9.86 -4.21
CA MET A 194 2.00 9.28 -3.15
C MET A 194 1.24 8.48 -2.09
N LEU A 195 -0.03 8.81 -1.85
CA LEU A 195 -0.92 8.12 -0.92
C LEU A 195 -1.83 7.12 -1.63
N ALA A 196 -2.01 7.26 -2.93
CA ALA A 196 -2.79 6.36 -3.75
C ALA A 196 -1.98 5.12 -4.17
N PHE A 197 -0.67 5.25 -4.44
CA PHE A 197 0.16 4.12 -4.84
C PHE A 197 0.62 3.30 -3.63
N LEU A 198 -0.28 2.52 -3.07
CA LEU A 198 -0.06 1.66 -1.89
C LEU A 198 0.17 0.17 -2.25
N ALA A 199 0.74 -0.12 -3.42
CA ALA A 199 1.06 -1.48 -3.83
C ALA A 199 2.25 -2.07 -3.06
N LEU A 200 3.21 -1.25 -2.64
CA LEU A 200 4.42 -1.70 -1.98
C LEU A 200 4.23 -2.16 -0.53
N PRO A 201 3.42 -1.50 0.33
CA PRO A 201 3.20 -1.92 1.71
C PRO A 201 2.78 -3.39 1.88
N PRO A 202 1.79 -3.96 1.16
CA PRO A 202 1.46 -5.38 1.27
C PRO A 202 2.62 -6.31 0.86
N LEU A 203 3.44 -5.92 -0.11
CA LEU A 203 4.61 -6.69 -0.55
C LEU A 203 5.70 -6.69 0.52
N ILE A 204 5.95 -5.54 1.15
CA ILE A 204 6.87 -5.39 2.29
C ILE A 204 6.40 -6.27 3.45
N VAL A 205 5.12 -6.20 3.83
CA VAL A 205 4.53 -7.06 4.86
C VAL A 205 4.69 -8.53 4.51
N GLY A 206 4.53 -8.90 3.23
CA GLY A 206 4.73 -10.28 2.77
C GLY A 206 6.17 -10.78 2.89
N CYS A 207 7.17 -9.92 2.71
CA CYS A 207 8.58 -10.24 2.95
C CYS A 207 8.86 -10.37 4.45
N VAL A 208 8.36 -9.45 5.28
CA VAL A 208 8.49 -9.50 6.74
C VAL A 208 7.83 -10.76 7.32
N ASP A 209 6.61 -11.11 6.87
CA ASP A 209 5.93 -12.36 7.23
C ASP A 209 6.80 -13.60 6.90
N GLU A 210 7.44 -13.60 5.73
CA GLU A 210 8.31 -14.70 5.33
C GLU A 210 9.59 -14.79 6.17
N LEU A 211 10.20 -13.65 6.52
CA LEU A 211 11.44 -13.62 7.30
C LEU A 211 11.22 -13.94 8.78
N ILE A 212 10.12 -13.46 9.38
CA ILE A 212 9.89 -13.55 10.82
C ILE A 212 9.00 -14.76 11.17
N VAL A 213 7.90 -14.96 10.42
CA VAL A 213 6.86 -15.92 10.81
C VAL A 213 6.97 -17.24 10.05
N ARG A 214 7.03 -17.23 8.71
CA ARG A 214 6.95 -18.46 7.89
C ARG A 214 8.26 -19.19 7.75
N GLN A 215 9.31 -18.47 7.42
CA GLN A 215 10.68 -18.98 7.26
C GLN A 215 10.84 -20.16 6.29
N ARG A 216 10.08 -20.15 5.19
CA ARG A 216 10.07 -21.22 4.19
C ARG A 216 11.04 -20.98 3.04
N ARG A 217 11.42 -19.73 2.79
CA ARG A 217 12.27 -19.31 1.67
C ARG A 217 13.65 -18.93 2.19
N ARG A 218 14.64 -18.86 1.28
CA ARG A 218 16.01 -18.45 1.59
C ARG A 218 16.02 -17.03 2.15
N PRO A 219 16.56 -16.79 3.37
CA PRO A 219 16.45 -15.49 4.04
C PRO A 219 17.12 -14.37 3.26
N ILE A 220 18.31 -14.62 2.67
CA ILE A 220 19.04 -13.62 1.88
C ILE A 220 18.23 -13.15 0.66
N ALA A 221 17.61 -14.07 -0.08
CA ALA A 221 16.82 -13.71 -1.26
C ALA A 221 15.57 -12.90 -0.89
N VAL A 222 14.87 -13.27 0.19
CA VAL A 222 13.69 -12.52 0.68
C VAL A 222 14.13 -11.18 1.27
N GLY A 223 15.27 -11.15 1.97
CA GLY A 223 15.86 -9.92 2.49
C GLY A 223 16.25 -8.95 1.36
N ALA A 224 16.93 -9.45 0.32
CA ALA A 224 17.27 -8.63 -0.85
C ALA A 224 15.99 -8.05 -1.52
N ALA A 225 14.95 -8.86 -1.68
CA ALA A 225 13.66 -8.37 -2.18
C ALA A 225 13.04 -7.29 -1.27
N LEU A 226 13.12 -7.47 0.06
CA LEU A 226 12.71 -6.45 1.03
C LEU A 226 13.49 -5.15 0.85
N GLY A 227 14.82 -5.23 0.71
CA GLY A 227 15.67 -4.05 0.49
C GLY A 227 15.31 -3.29 -0.79
N VAL A 228 15.04 -4.00 -1.89
CA VAL A 228 14.54 -3.40 -3.14
C VAL A 228 13.17 -2.73 -2.93
N LEU A 229 12.23 -3.38 -2.24
CA LEU A 229 10.90 -2.83 -1.97
C LEU A 229 10.96 -1.59 -1.05
N VAL A 230 11.85 -1.57 -0.06
CA VAL A 230 12.08 -0.41 0.81
C VAL A 230 12.65 0.76 -0.01
N THR A 231 13.62 0.50 -0.88
CA THR A 231 14.16 1.50 -1.82
C THR A 231 13.07 2.03 -2.76
N ALA A 232 12.25 1.14 -3.31
CA ALA A 232 11.13 1.52 -4.15
C ALA A 232 10.13 2.41 -3.39
N GLN A 233 9.80 2.05 -2.15
CA GLN A 233 8.88 2.85 -1.32
C GLN A 233 9.47 4.23 -0.99
N TYR A 234 10.78 4.34 -0.75
CA TYR A 234 11.47 5.61 -0.56
C TYR A 234 11.32 6.52 -1.78
N LEU A 235 11.46 5.96 -2.99
CA LEU A 235 11.35 6.69 -4.26
C LEU A 235 9.91 6.97 -4.72
N VAL A 236 8.90 6.43 -4.03
CA VAL A 236 7.48 6.81 -4.21
C VAL A 236 7.08 7.82 -3.14
N SER A 237 7.27 7.45 -1.86
CA SER A 237 6.84 8.26 -0.73
C SER A 237 7.67 7.94 0.51
N THR A 238 8.51 8.89 0.90
CA THR A 238 9.31 8.83 2.13
C THR A 238 8.41 8.83 3.37
N GLU A 239 7.28 9.55 3.33
CA GLU A 239 6.33 9.61 4.43
C GLU A 239 5.63 8.25 4.66
N VAL A 240 5.14 7.60 3.61
CA VAL A 240 4.55 6.25 3.72
C VAL A 240 5.59 5.26 4.25
N LEU A 241 6.86 5.38 3.81
CA LEU A 241 7.94 4.54 4.34
C LEU A 241 8.15 4.79 5.85
N ALA A 242 8.19 6.04 6.28
CA ALA A 242 8.36 6.40 7.70
C ALA A 242 7.21 5.84 8.56
N ILE A 243 5.96 5.97 8.11
CA ILE A 243 4.79 5.37 8.76
C ILE A 243 4.95 3.84 8.84
N MET A 244 5.33 3.18 7.74
CA MET A 244 5.53 1.73 7.70
C MET A 244 6.64 1.25 8.63
N VAL A 245 7.75 2.00 8.72
CA VAL A 245 8.85 1.70 9.67
C VAL A 245 8.38 1.85 11.10
N LEU A 246 7.72 2.95 11.45
CA LEU A 246 7.21 3.19 12.81
C LEU A 246 6.25 2.09 13.26
N ILE A 247 5.24 1.79 12.43
CA ILE A 247 4.26 0.76 12.77
C ILE A 247 4.86 -0.65 12.66
N GLY A 248 5.81 -0.87 11.75
CA GLY A 248 6.58 -2.11 11.65
C GLY A 248 7.38 -2.40 12.93
N LEU A 249 7.99 -1.37 13.54
CA LEU A 249 8.66 -1.50 14.85
C LEU A 249 7.67 -1.84 15.97
N VAL A 250 6.50 -1.19 15.99
CA VAL A 250 5.42 -1.53 16.95
C VAL A 250 4.97 -2.98 16.75
N ALA A 251 4.74 -3.41 15.51
CA ALA A 251 4.37 -4.78 15.19
C ALA A 251 5.44 -5.79 15.62
N LEU A 252 6.71 -5.47 15.40
CA LEU A 252 7.83 -6.31 15.84
C LEU A 252 7.88 -6.42 17.36
N LEU A 253 7.71 -5.31 18.09
CA LEU A 253 7.66 -5.32 19.56
C LEU A 253 6.50 -6.18 20.08
N LEU A 254 5.32 -6.08 19.48
CA LEU A 254 4.16 -6.92 19.85
C LEU A 254 4.43 -8.40 19.57
N LEU A 255 5.02 -8.73 18.42
CA LEU A 255 5.34 -10.11 18.04
C LEU A 255 6.43 -10.70 18.93
N VAL A 256 7.52 -9.97 19.18
CA VAL A 256 8.63 -10.42 20.02
C VAL A 256 8.16 -10.55 21.48
N GLY A 257 7.43 -9.56 22.01
CA GLY A 257 6.85 -9.61 23.35
C GLY A 257 5.93 -10.82 23.53
N TYR A 258 5.03 -11.05 22.55
CA TYR A 258 4.16 -12.22 22.56
C TYR A 258 4.96 -13.54 22.50
N ALA A 259 5.95 -13.66 21.60
CA ALA A 259 6.76 -14.86 21.45
C ALA A 259 7.62 -15.12 22.72
N PHE A 260 8.17 -14.07 23.32
CA PHE A 260 8.94 -14.17 24.57
C PHE A 260 8.09 -14.71 25.74
N LEU A 261 6.83 -14.28 25.83
CA LEU A 261 5.91 -14.73 26.87
C LEU A 261 5.32 -16.13 26.60
N SER A 262 5.20 -16.53 25.33
CA SER A 262 4.54 -17.78 24.92
C SER A 262 5.51 -18.94 24.69
N ASP A 263 6.60 -18.71 23.97
CA ASP A 263 7.63 -19.72 23.63
C ASP A 263 8.96 -19.06 23.28
N ARG A 264 9.74 -18.79 24.30
CA ARG A 264 11.07 -18.19 24.17
C ARG A 264 12.04 -19.05 23.36
N GLN A 265 11.91 -20.38 23.40
CA GLN A 265 12.82 -21.26 22.66
C GLN A 265 12.56 -21.20 21.16
N ASP A 266 11.29 -21.16 20.74
CA ASP A 266 10.92 -20.97 19.32
C ASP A 266 11.41 -19.61 18.80
N LEU A 267 11.29 -18.55 19.61
CA LEU A 267 11.84 -17.23 19.26
C LEU A 267 13.35 -17.31 18.98
N ILE A 268 14.13 -17.92 19.89
CA ILE A 268 15.59 -18.04 19.73
C ILE A 268 15.96 -18.84 18.47
N ARG A 269 15.22 -19.91 18.17
CA ARG A 269 15.44 -20.73 16.95
C ARG A 269 15.18 -19.96 15.67
N ARG A 270 14.20 -19.05 15.64
CA ARG A 270 13.82 -18.25 14.48
C ARG A 270 14.72 -17.06 14.23
N LEU A 271 15.40 -16.58 15.26
CA LEU A 271 16.22 -15.36 15.22
C LEU A 271 17.32 -15.38 14.15
N PRO A 272 18.12 -16.46 13.95
CA PRO A 272 19.19 -16.47 12.93
C PRO A 272 18.67 -16.34 11.49
N HIS A 273 17.50 -16.88 11.19
CA HIS A 273 16.88 -16.73 9.88
C HIS A 273 16.40 -15.28 9.66
N ALA A 274 15.71 -14.72 10.65
CA ALA A 274 15.19 -13.35 10.58
C ALA A 274 16.33 -12.32 10.48
N THR A 275 17.37 -12.44 11.30
CA THR A 275 18.51 -11.50 11.30
C THR A 275 19.31 -11.55 9.99
N ARG A 276 19.57 -12.75 9.44
CA ARG A 276 20.23 -12.88 8.13
C ARG A 276 19.42 -12.22 7.02
N GLY A 277 18.11 -12.42 7.02
CA GLY A 277 17.22 -11.82 6.02
C GLY A 277 17.11 -10.31 6.18
N LEU A 278 16.85 -9.82 7.38
CA LEU A 278 16.75 -8.38 7.65
C LEU A 278 18.08 -7.67 7.38
N GLY A 279 19.22 -8.31 7.78
CA GLY A 279 20.57 -7.79 7.48
C GLY A 279 20.83 -7.69 5.97
N ALA A 280 20.50 -8.73 5.21
CA ALA A 280 20.61 -8.68 3.75
C ALA A 280 19.71 -7.57 3.15
N GLY A 281 18.49 -7.39 3.65
CA GLY A 281 17.60 -6.31 3.25
C GLY A 281 18.15 -4.93 3.55
N ALA A 282 18.70 -4.74 4.74
CA ALA A 282 19.34 -3.50 5.14
C ALA A 282 20.55 -3.16 4.24
N VAL A 283 21.42 -4.14 3.97
CA VAL A 283 22.57 -3.94 3.07
C VAL A 283 22.11 -3.54 1.67
N VAL A 284 21.13 -4.26 1.08
CA VAL A 284 20.63 -3.93 -0.26
C VAL A 284 19.98 -2.54 -0.28
N ALA A 285 19.15 -2.21 0.72
CA ALA A 285 18.53 -0.89 0.81
C ALA A 285 19.59 0.22 0.96
N LEU A 286 20.60 0.05 1.82
CA LEU A 286 21.67 1.02 2.01
C LEU A 286 22.51 1.22 0.76
N VAL A 287 22.84 0.15 0.04
CA VAL A 287 23.60 0.24 -1.23
C VAL A 287 22.78 0.99 -2.28
N LEU A 288 21.51 0.65 -2.46
CA LEU A 288 20.65 1.29 -3.46
C LEU A 288 20.29 2.74 -3.09
N LEU A 289 20.15 3.02 -1.80
CA LEU A 289 19.81 4.36 -1.29
C LEU A 289 21.04 5.21 -0.92
N ALA A 290 22.27 4.70 -1.05
CA ALA A 290 23.46 5.44 -0.63
C ALA A 290 23.54 6.84 -1.27
N TYR A 291 23.42 6.92 -2.59
CA TYR A 291 23.40 8.18 -3.32
C TYR A 291 22.14 8.99 -3.07
N PRO A 292 20.90 8.44 -3.15
CA PRO A 292 19.68 9.15 -2.78
C PRO A 292 19.71 9.74 -1.36
N LEU A 293 20.14 8.99 -0.36
CA LEU A 293 20.22 9.46 1.03
C LEU A 293 21.27 10.60 1.19
N TRP A 294 22.46 10.41 0.60
CA TRP A 294 23.45 11.50 0.58
C TRP A 294 22.85 12.75 -0.08
N PHE A 295 22.18 12.58 -1.21
CA PHE A 295 21.58 13.71 -1.92
C PHE A 295 20.48 14.40 -1.11
N THR A 296 19.65 13.62 -0.39
CA THR A 296 18.59 14.13 0.48
C THR A 296 19.12 14.99 1.62
N PHE A 297 20.22 14.57 2.28
CA PHE A 297 20.68 15.17 3.52
C PHE A 297 21.91 16.09 3.37
N ALA A 298 22.67 15.96 2.29
CA ALA A 298 23.91 16.69 2.06
C ALA A 298 24.09 17.19 0.61
N GLY A 299 23.17 16.87 -0.30
CA GLY A 299 23.21 17.31 -1.69
C GLY A 299 22.82 18.77 -1.88
N PRO A 300 22.89 19.26 -3.14
CA PRO A 300 22.44 20.61 -3.46
C PRO A 300 21.00 20.86 -3.03
N ALA A 301 20.70 22.05 -2.53
CA ALA A 301 19.38 22.48 -2.08
C ALA A 301 18.70 21.47 -1.11
N HIS A 302 19.49 20.76 -0.27
CA HIS A 302 18.94 19.88 0.76
C HIS A 302 18.17 20.69 1.80
N LEU A 303 17.09 20.08 2.33
CA LEU A 303 16.27 20.68 3.38
C LEU A 303 16.74 20.25 4.77
N SER A 304 16.72 21.19 5.70
CA SER A 304 16.87 20.94 7.13
C SER A 304 15.59 21.37 7.86
N GLY A 305 15.09 20.52 8.77
CA GLY A 305 13.90 20.83 9.57
C GLY A 305 12.58 20.46 8.90
N LEU A 306 11.59 21.36 8.92
CA LEU A 306 10.27 21.12 8.38
C LEU A 306 10.26 21.24 6.85
N VAL A 307 9.71 20.25 6.17
CA VAL A 307 9.49 20.29 4.71
C VAL A 307 8.52 21.41 4.34
N TRP A 308 7.49 21.60 5.15
CA TRP A 308 6.50 22.66 5.02
C TRP A 308 6.50 23.55 6.26
N PRO A 309 7.28 24.65 6.30
CA PRO A 309 7.40 25.51 7.48
C PRO A 309 6.08 26.15 7.94
N THR A 310 5.10 26.24 7.04
CA THR A 310 3.76 26.80 7.32
C THR A 310 2.84 25.80 8.05
N LEU A 311 3.19 24.52 8.08
CA LEU A 311 2.40 23.49 8.77
C LEU A 311 2.85 23.36 10.23
N THR A 312 1.90 23.39 11.15
CA THR A 312 2.16 23.07 12.56
C THR A 312 2.28 21.56 12.73
N PRO A 313 3.41 21.03 13.25
CA PRO A 313 3.57 19.59 13.44
C PRO A 313 2.45 18.95 14.26
N GLY A 314 1.95 17.82 13.79
CA GLY A 314 0.88 17.06 14.46
C GLY A 314 -0.53 17.56 14.23
N THR A 315 -0.75 18.64 13.47
CA THR A 315 -2.09 19.05 13.01
C THR A 315 -2.58 18.18 11.85
N GLY A 316 -3.84 18.36 11.41
CA GLY A 316 -4.43 17.52 10.35
C GLY A 316 -4.80 16.12 10.85
N GLY A 317 -5.20 16.01 12.10
CA GLY A 317 -5.71 14.77 12.69
C GLY A 317 -7.16 14.50 12.31
N LEU A 318 -7.55 13.22 12.35
CA LEU A 318 -8.92 12.77 12.05
C LEU A 318 -9.94 13.29 13.10
N THR A 319 -11.18 13.46 12.68
CA THR A 319 -12.32 13.64 13.57
C THR A 319 -12.84 12.26 13.96
N PRO A 320 -12.90 11.88 15.27
CA PRO A 320 -13.28 10.53 15.70
C PRO A 320 -14.62 10.04 15.12
N SER A 321 -15.62 10.89 15.03
CA SER A 321 -16.93 10.54 14.46
C SER A 321 -16.86 10.19 12.97
N ALA A 322 -15.85 10.65 12.23
CA ALA A 322 -15.68 10.35 10.82
C ALA A 322 -15.40 8.87 10.54
N ILE A 323 -14.96 8.12 11.56
CA ILE A 323 -14.70 6.67 11.43
C ILE A 323 -16.02 5.90 11.15
N TRP A 324 -17.13 6.29 11.74
CA TRP A 324 -18.42 5.60 11.61
C TRP A 324 -19.54 6.43 10.99
N HIS A 325 -19.44 7.76 10.99
CA HIS A 325 -20.34 8.67 10.27
C HIS A 325 -19.68 9.15 8.98
N VAL A 326 -20.44 9.19 7.90
CA VAL A 326 -19.98 9.77 6.64
C VAL A 326 -19.86 11.28 6.83
N HIS A 327 -18.65 11.78 6.89
CA HIS A 327 -18.35 13.18 6.71
C HIS A 327 -17.89 13.36 5.26
N TYR A 328 -18.45 14.31 4.56
CA TYR A 328 -17.97 14.68 3.23
C TYR A 328 -16.94 15.80 3.39
N SER A 329 -15.85 15.69 2.65
CA SER A 329 -14.83 16.74 2.66
C SER A 329 -15.45 18.05 2.16
N THR A 330 -15.70 18.95 3.10
CA THR A 330 -15.95 20.35 2.81
C THR A 330 -14.59 21.04 2.84
N ALA A 331 -13.76 20.81 1.83
CA ALA A 331 -12.56 21.63 1.73
C ALA A 331 -13.03 23.08 1.64
N ASP A 332 -12.36 23.97 2.36
CA ASP A 332 -12.67 25.39 2.31
C ASP A 332 -12.49 25.86 0.86
N THR A 333 -13.58 25.82 0.13
CA THR A 333 -13.63 26.17 -1.29
C THR A 333 -13.15 27.61 -1.52
N ARG A 334 -13.12 28.45 -0.50
CA ARG A 334 -12.69 29.84 -0.61
C ARG A 334 -11.18 29.93 -0.93
N ALA A 335 -10.33 29.15 -0.26
CA ALA A 335 -8.90 29.14 -0.54
C ALA A 335 -8.63 28.58 -1.94
N PHE A 336 -9.38 27.57 -2.38
CA PHE A 336 -9.25 26.99 -3.71
C PHE A 336 -9.82 27.89 -4.82
N HIS A 337 -10.91 28.64 -4.56
CA HIS A 337 -11.45 29.59 -5.52
C HIS A 337 -10.48 30.73 -5.84
N VAL A 338 -9.75 31.23 -4.86
CA VAL A 338 -8.73 32.27 -5.05
C VAL A 338 -7.58 31.80 -5.95
N LEU A 339 -7.29 30.49 -5.96
CA LEU A 339 -6.23 29.87 -6.76
C LEU A 339 -6.75 29.25 -8.07
N GLY A 340 -8.04 29.43 -8.40
CA GLY A 340 -8.69 28.81 -9.57
C GLY A 340 -8.92 27.31 -9.43
N GLY A 341 -8.73 26.76 -8.22
CA GLY A 341 -8.92 25.35 -7.93
C GLY A 341 -10.38 24.99 -7.68
N TYR A 342 -10.75 23.78 -8.02
CA TYR A 342 -12.06 23.17 -7.76
C TYR A 342 -11.84 21.83 -7.08
N LEU A 343 -12.52 21.61 -5.97
CA LEU A 343 -12.70 20.27 -5.44
C LEU A 343 -13.88 19.64 -6.17
N GLY A 344 -13.62 18.49 -6.78
CA GLY A 344 -14.66 17.65 -7.34
C GLY A 344 -15.79 17.34 -6.36
N SER A 345 -16.68 16.42 -6.68
CA SER A 345 -17.77 16.01 -5.78
C SER A 345 -17.28 15.75 -4.36
N PRO A 346 -17.97 16.23 -3.32
CA PRO A 346 -17.61 15.91 -1.94
C PRO A 346 -17.59 14.40 -1.75
N LEU A 347 -16.43 13.86 -1.35
CA LEU A 347 -16.21 12.43 -1.09
C LEU A 347 -16.27 12.17 0.42
N PRO A 348 -16.58 10.94 0.84
CA PRO A 348 -16.37 10.54 2.22
C PRO A 348 -14.93 10.85 2.62
N THR A 349 -14.74 11.38 3.84
CA THR A 349 -13.39 11.63 4.35
C THR A 349 -12.57 10.33 4.37
N SER A 350 -11.26 10.46 4.26
CA SER A 350 -10.31 9.33 4.20
C SER A 350 -10.40 8.39 5.41
N GLU A 351 -10.99 8.86 6.51
CA GLU A 351 -11.11 8.15 7.79
C GLU A 351 -12.32 7.20 7.86
N TYR A 352 -13.27 7.31 6.93
CA TYR A 352 -14.53 6.57 7.01
C TYR A 352 -14.31 5.06 6.81
N LEU A 353 -14.68 4.28 7.84
CA LEU A 353 -14.69 2.81 7.83
C LEU A 353 -16.11 2.23 7.80
N GLY A 354 -17.10 2.99 8.28
CA GLY A 354 -18.49 2.57 8.32
C GLY A 354 -18.83 1.62 9.46
N LEU A 355 -20.03 1.78 10.01
CA LEU A 355 -20.50 1.01 11.17
C LEU A 355 -20.57 -0.50 10.89
N GLY A 356 -21.03 -0.91 9.69
CA GLY A 356 -21.14 -2.33 9.32
C GLY A 356 -19.80 -3.04 9.37
N LEU A 357 -18.75 -2.42 8.85
CA LEU A 357 -17.40 -2.95 8.90
C LEU A 357 -16.89 -3.05 10.34
N LEU A 358 -17.05 -2.00 11.15
CA LEU A 358 -16.65 -2.00 12.57
C LEU A 358 -17.34 -3.10 13.38
N VAL A 359 -18.64 -3.32 13.15
CA VAL A 359 -19.41 -4.40 13.80
C VAL A 359 -18.87 -5.77 13.38
N VAL A 360 -18.62 -5.98 12.08
CA VAL A 360 -18.06 -7.24 11.58
C VAL A 360 -16.68 -7.50 12.18
N LEU A 361 -15.81 -6.49 12.29
CA LEU A 361 -14.48 -6.62 12.89
C LEU A 361 -14.57 -6.92 14.39
N GLY A 362 -15.43 -6.21 15.13
CA GLY A 362 -15.64 -6.44 16.56
C GLY A 362 -16.20 -7.84 16.87
N LEU A 363 -17.24 -8.25 16.15
CA LEU A 363 -17.79 -9.61 16.28
C LEU A 363 -16.78 -10.66 15.87
N GLY A 364 -15.99 -10.42 14.82
CA GLY A 364 -14.93 -11.33 14.39
C GLY A 364 -13.86 -11.54 15.46
N LEU A 365 -13.43 -10.49 16.15
CA LEU A 365 -12.51 -10.58 17.29
C LEU A 365 -13.09 -11.39 18.45
N LEU A 366 -14.37 -11.22 18.75
CA LEU A 366 -15.05 -11.95 19.84
C LEU A 366 -15.23 -13.43 19.49
N VAL A 367 -15.73 -13.74 18.30
CA VAL A 367 -16.04 -15.11 17.85
C VAL A 367 -14.76 -15.94 17.65
N TRP A 368 -13.77 -15.36 16.95
CA TRP A 368 -12.50 -16.04 16.65
C TRP A 368 -11.34 -15.53 17.54
N ARG A 369 -11.62 -15.27 18.81
CA ARG A 369 -10.66 -14.76 19.81
C ARG A 369 -9.37 -15.56 19.94
N ARG A 370 -9.34 -16.80 19.45
CA ARG A 370 -8.12 -17.64 19.44
C ARG A 370 -7.22 -17.39 18.23
N ASP A 371 -7.69 -16.67 17.20
CA ASP A 371 -6.84 -16.34 16.04
C ASP A 371 -5.97 -15.11 16.37
N ARG A 372 -4.69 -15.38 16.64
CA ARG A 372 -3.68 -14.38 17.04
C ARG A 372 -3.48 -13.28 16.01
N ARG A 373 -3.72 -13.58 14.72
CA ARG A 373 -3.59 -12.61 13.63
C ARG A 373 -4.64 -11.52 13.73
N LEU A 374 -5.87 -11.87 14.09
CA LEU A 374 -6.94 -10.88 14.29
C LEU A 374 -6.58 -9.90 15.41
N TRP A 375 -5.99 -10.38 16.51
CA TRP A 375 -5.55 -9.52 17.62
C TRP A 375 -4.36 -8.64 17.25
N LEU A 376 -3.38 -9.18 16.51
CA LEU A 376 -2.24 -8.39 16.04
C LEU A 376 -2.71 -7.23 15.16
N PHE A 377 -3.47 -7.53 14.08
CA PHE A 377 -3.95 -6.51 13.17
C PHE A 377 -5.02 -5.60 13.81
N GLY A 378 -5.82 -6.11 14.74
CA GLY A 378 -6.75 -5.31 15.54
C GLY A 378 -6.04 -4.31 16.44
N ALA A 379 -4.97 -4.74 17.14
CA ALA A 379 -4.16 -3.86 17.97
C ALA A 379 -3.42 -2.81 17.14
N LEU A 380 -2.81 -3.21 16.01
CA LEU A 380 -2.13 -2.27 15.11
C LEU A 380 -3.13 -1.26 14.53
N GLY A 381 -4.30 -1.71 14.09
CA GLY A 381 -5.36 -0.82 13.60
C GLY A 381 -5.84 0.16 14.66
N ALA A 382 -6.03 -0.29 15.90
CA ALA A 382 -6.40 0.60 17.01
C ALA A 382 -5.29 1.63 17.32
N ILE A 383 -4.03 1.19 17.35
CA ILE A 383 -2.87 2.09 17.56
C ILE A 383 -2.81 3.14 16.45
N THR A 384 -2.98 2.75 15.19
CA THR A 384 -2.92 3.68 14.06
C THR A 384 -4.10 4.65 14.05
N VAL A 385 -5.29 4.24 14.47
CA VAL A 385 -6.43 5.16 14.71
C VAL A 385 -6.07 6.19 15.79
N VAL A 386 -5.48 5.76 16.91
CA VAL A 386 -5.04 6.69 17.99
C VAL A 386 -3.98 7.65 17.47
N LEU A 387 -3.02 7.16 16.67
CA LEU A 387 -2.02 8.00 16.03
C LEU A 387 -2.60 8.95 14.97
N SER A 388 -3.74 8.63 14.39
CA SER A 388 -4.42 9.52 13.44
C SER A 388 -5.14 10.72 14.08
N LEU A 389 -5.27 10.77 15.42
CA LEU A 389 -6.03 11.84 16.10
C LEU A 389 -5.37 13.23 16.04
N GLY A 390 -4.06 13.31 15.85
CA GLY A 390 -3.33 14.58 15.85
C GLY A 390 -3.24 15.24 17.22
N VAL A 391 -2.78 16.51 17.27
CA VAL A 391 -2.60 17.29 18.52
C VAL A 391 -3.84 18.08 18.94
N ASP A 392 -4.79 18.31 18.03
CA ASP A 392 -5.96 19.18 18.23
C ASP A 392 -7.03 18.49 19.08
N ARG A 393 -6.65 18.05 20.31
CA ARG A 393 -7.52 17.34 21.23
C ARG A 393 -7.39 17.88 22.65
N THR A 394 -8.49 17.95 23.36
CA THR A 394 -8.53 18.39 24.77
C THR A 394 -7.88 17.37 25.71
N TYR A 395 -7.91 16.08 25.35
CA TYR A 395 -7.28 14.99 26.08
C TYR A 395 -5.86 14.70 25.60
N TRP A 396 -5.11 13.91 26.38
CA TRP A 396 -3.74 13.53 26.00
C TRP A 396 -3.74 12.60 24.77
N VAL A 397 -2.85 12.89 23.84
CA VAL A 397 -2.59 12.11 22.61
C VAL A 397 -1.10 11.94 22.39
N PRO A 398 -0.66 10.82 21.76
CA PRO A 398 0.77 10.56 21.52
C PRO A 398 1.47 11.66 20.72
N TRP A 399 0.74 12.37 19.87
CA TRP A 399 1.27 13.45 19.03
C TRP A 399 1.83 14.64 19.82
N ARG A 400 1.43 14.83 21.07
CA ARG A 400 2.07 15.86 21.94
C ARG A 400 3.56 15.60 22.15
N VAL A 401 4.03 14.35 21.98
CA VAL A 401 5.44 13.98 22.01
C VAL A 401 5.99 13.80 20.61
N LEU A 402 5.29 13.08 19.73
CA LEU A 402 5.77 12.74 18.40
C LEU A 402 5.98 13.95 17.48
N ALA A 403 5.18 15.01 17.65
CA ALA A 403 5.34 16.27 16.91
C ALA A 403 6.70 16.97 17.12
N HIS A 404 7.46 16.58 18.14
CA HIS A 404 8.78 17.13 18.42
C HIS A 404 9.93 16.20 17.97
N VAL A 405 9.60 15.01 17.44
CA VAL A 405 10.61 14.06 16.97
C VAL A 405 11.00 14.38 15.53
N PRO A 406 12.29 14.63 15.24
CA PRO A 406 12.76 14.88 13.88
C PRO A 406 12.27 13.80 12.90
N LEU A 407 11.96 14.18 11.68
CA LEU A 407 11.34 13.40 10.61
C LEU A 407 9.87 13.06 10.86
N ILE A 408 9.49 12.61 12.07
CA ILE A 408 8.08 12.28 12.41
C ILE A 408 7.22 13.55 12.40
N GLN A 409 7.77 14.69 12.78
CA GLN A 409 7.09 16.00 12.76
C GLN A 409 6.54 16.40 11.37
N ASN A 410 7.07 15.84 10.30
CA ASN A 410 6.62 16.09 8.93
C ASN A 410 5.45 15.17 8.50
N ILE A 411 5.07 14.19 9.31
CA ILE A 411 3.97 13.25 9.00
C ILE A 411 2.64 13.89 9.40
N LEU A 412 1.68 13.91 8.50
CA LEU A 412 0.30 14.29 8.84
C LEU A 412 -0.39 13.13 9.58
N PRO A 413 -0.97 13.38 10.78
CA PRO A 413 -1.57 12.32 11.60
C PRO A 413 -2.64 11.49 10.88
N SER A 414 -3.54 12.10 10.13
CA SER A 414 -4.60 11.39 9.39
C SER A 414 -4.06 10.34 8.42
N ARG A 415 -2.82 10.45 7.96
CA ARG A 415 -2.18 9.51 7.03
C ARG A 415 -1.89 8.14 7.64
N PHE A 416 -1.91 7.99 8.99
CA PHE A 416 -1.86 6.67 9.62
C PHE A 416 -3.07 5.79 9.28
N MET A 417 -4.16 6.37 8.77
CA MET A 417 -5.32 5.61 8.26
C MET A 417 -4.98 4.67 7.11
N LEU A 418 -3.88 4.89 6.37
CA LEU A 418 -3.40 3.93 5.36
C LEU A 418 -3.08 2.56 5.98
N VAL A 419 -2.47 2.54 7.18
CA VAL A 419 -2.16 1.28 7.88
C VAL A 419 -3.41 0.72 8.55
N THR A 420 -4.29 1.58 9.06
CA THR A 420 -5.62 1.15 9.55
C THR A 420 -6.36 0.40 8.45
N THR A 421 -6.42 0.93 7.23
CA THR A 421 -7.07 0.30 6.07
C THR A 421 -6.42 -1.04 5.72
N LEU A 422 -5.08 -1.14 5.77
CA LEU A 422 -4.36 -2.41 5.59
C LEU A 422 -4.79 -3.43 6.64
N CYS A 423 -4.79 -3.05 7.93
CA CYS A 423 -5.19 -3.93 9.03
C CYS A 423 -6.64 -4.41 8.89
N VAL A 424 -7.55 -3.50 8.58
CA VAL A 424 -8.97 -3.76 8.36
C VAL A 424 -9.18 -4.75 7.21
N ALA A 425 -8.50 -4.56 6.08
CA ALA A 425 -8.59 -5.45 4.93
C ALA A 425 -8.09 -6.87 5.26
N VAL A 426 -7.01 -6.99 6.04
CA VAL A 426 -6.51 -8.29 6.53
C VAL A 426 -7.52 -8.94 7.46
N MET A 427 -8.02 -8.20 8.45
CA MET A 427 -9.00 -8.73 9.41
C MET A 427 -10.28 -9.19 8.71
N LEU A 428 -10.83 -8.37 7.80
CA LEU A 428 -12.02 -8.71 7.05
C LEU A 428 -11.84 -9.99 6.23
N ALA A 429 -10.73 -10.12 5.49
CA ALA A 429 -10.45 -11.33 4.71
C ALA A 429 -10.38 -12.59 5.58
N ILE A 430 -9.73 -12.51 6.76
CA ILE A 430 -9.67 -13.62 7.70
C ILE A 430 -11.06 -13.95 8.25
N ILE A 431 -11.85 -12.95 8.63
CA ILE A 431 -13.20 -13.11 9.19
C ILE A 431 -14.13 -13.75 8.15
N VAL A 432 -14.12 -13.27 6.91
CA VAL A 432 -14.93 -13.81 5.80
C VAL A 432 -14.57 -15.27 5.51
N ASP A 433 -13.27 -15.60 5.47
CA ASP A 433 -12.79 -16.98 5.27
C ASP A 433 -13.20 -17.90 6.43
N ARG A 434 -13.10 -17.43 7.68
CA ARG A 434 -13.52 -18.16 8.87
C ARG A 434 -15.02 -18.35 8.96
N ALA A 435 -15.82 -17.32 8.67
CA ALA A 435 -17.28 -17.39 8.66
C ALA A 435 -17.75 -18.45 7.66
N ARG A 436 -17.17 -18.46 6.45
CA ARG A 436 -17.41 -19.51 5.45
C ARG A 436 -17.10 -20.91 5.97
N GLN A 437 -15.93 -21.10 6.58
CA GLN A 437 -15.50 -22.40 7.11
C GLN A 437 -16.44 -22.87 8.22
N SER A 438 -16.72 -22.01 9.21
CA SER A 438 -17.59 -22.35 10.35
C SER A 438 -19.00 -22.74 9.91
N ALA A 439 -19.60 -21.97 8.98
CA ALA A 439 -20.92 -22.31 8.43
C ALA A 439 -20.92 -23.64 7.67
N GLY A 440 -19.87 -23.89 6.87
CA GLY A 440 -19.70 -25.17 6.18
C GLY A 440 -19.52 -26.36 7.13
N ASP A 441 -18.82 -26.17 8.26
CA ASP A 441 -18.63 -27.21 9.28
C ASP A 441 -19.96 -27.57 9.98
N VAL A 442 -20.76 -26.56 10.34
CA VAL A 442 -22.11 -26.75 10.92
C VAL A 442 -22.98 -27.58 9.99
N VAL A 443 -23.00 -27.23 8.69
CA VAL A 443 -23.79 -27.95 7.68
C VAL A 443 -23.29 -29.37 7.51
N ARG A 444 -21.99 -29.63 7.46
CA ARG A 444 -21.40 -30.96 7.40
C ARG A 444 -21.77 -31.80 8.61
N GLY A 445 -21.70 -31.24 9.80
CA GLY A 445 -22.11 -31.92 11.04
C GLY A 445 -23.58 -32.28 11.07
N ALA A 446 -24.46 -31.43 10.53
CA ALA A 446 -25.88 -31.70 10.40
C ALA A 446 -26.20 -32.73 9.30
N ALA A 447 -25.53 -32.65 8.14
CA ALA A 447 -25.76 -33.49 6.97
C ALA A 447 -25.20 -34.90 7.14
N GLY A 448 -24.20 -35.12 7.99
CA GLY A 448 -23.61 -36.46 8.24
C GLY A 448 -24.61 -37.53 8.72
N ARG A 449 -25.82 -37.11 9.08
CA ARG A 449 -26.95 -37.99 9.44
C ARG A 449 -27.90 -38.27 8.28
N TRP A 450 -27.86 -37.52 7.17
CA TRP A 450 -28.91 -37.58 6.14
C TRP A 450 -28.43 -37.85 4.71
N SER A 451 -27.22 -37.49 4.31
CA SER A 451 -26.73 -37.72 2.95
C SER A 451 -25.22 -37.49 2.78
N ALA A 452 -24.45 -38.55 2.49
CA ALA A 452 -23.02 -38.48 2.23
C ALA A 452 -22.65 -37.78 0.91
N ARG A 453 -23.54 -37.71 -0.08
CA ARG A 453 -23.25 -37.13 -1.42
C ARG A 453 -23.59 -35.65 -1.54
N LEU A 454 -24.70 -35.21 -0.94
CA LEU A 454 -25.16 -33.82 -1.02
C LEU A 454 -24.53 -32.89 0.04
N GLY A 455 -24.12 -33.47 1.18
CA GLY A 455 -23.57 -32.72 2.31
C GLY A 455 -22.38 -31.79 1.98
N PRO A 456 -21.34 -32.27 1.26
CA PRO A 456 -20.18 -31.44 0.95
C PRO A 456 -20.48 -30.26 0.01
N ALA A 457 -21.32 -30.46 -1.01
CA ALA A 457 -21.71 -29.41 -1.96
C ALA A 457 -22.59 -28.36 -1.28
N LEU A 458 -23.57 -28.78 -0.48
CA LEU A 458 -24.44 -27.88 0.28
C LEU A 458 -23.66 -27.09 1.33
N ALA A 459 -22.74 -27.74 2.05
CA ALA A 459 -21.84 -27.06 3.00
C ALA A 459 -20.96 -26.01 2.32
N GLY A 460 -20.46 -26.31 1.13
CA GLY A 460 -19.68 -25.36 0.33
C GLY A 460 -20.50 -24.17 -0.14
N ALA A 461 -21.73 -24.39 -0.61
CA ALA A 461 -22.63 -23.35 -1.08
C ALA A 461 -23.11 -22.44 0.07
N LEU A 462 -23.66 -23.01 1.15
CA LEU A 462 -24.14 -22.26 2.31
C LEU A 462 -23.00 -21.53 3.02
N GLY A 463 -21.84 -22.19 3.17
CA GLY A 463 -20.65 -21.51 3.69
C GLY A 463 -20.27 -20.31 2.85
N SER A 464 -20.30 -20.43 1.53
CA SER A 464 -19.98 -19.31 0.62
C SER A 464 -21.00 -18.18 0.72
N LEU A 465 -22.29 -18.50 0.83
CA LEU A 465 -23.36 -17.51 1.04
C LEU A 465 -23.16 -16.74 2.36
N VAL A 466 -22.83 -17.44 3.46
CA VAL A 466 -22.55 -16.79 4.75
C VAL A 466 -21.32 -15.89 4.63
N GLY A 467 -20.24 -16.38 4.02
CA GLY A 467 -19.03 -15.56 3.80
C GLY A 467 -19.31 -14.31 2.98
N LEU A 468 -20.08 -14.41 1.90
CA LEU A 468 -20.49 -13.26 1.08
C LEU A 468 -21.45 -12.32 1.83
N GLY A 469 -22.36 -12.86 2.65
CA GLY A 469 -23.25 -12.05 3.50
C GLY A 469 -22.46 -11.21 4.51
N VAL A 470 -21.46 -11.80 5.19
CA VAL A 470 -20.56 -11.08 6.10
C VAL A 470 -19.78 -9.99 5.35
N ALA A 471 -19.28 -10.30 4.16
CA ALA A 471 -18.60 -9.34 3.31
C ALA A 471 -19.53 -8.19 2.90
N ALA A 472 -20.77 -8.48 2.51
CA ALA A 472 -21.75 -7.48 2.12
C ALA A 472 -22.09 -6.54 3.28
N VAL A 473 -22.34 -7.06 4.49
CA VAL A 473 -22.58 -6.25 5.69
C VAL A 473 -21.42 -5.28 5.96
N ALA A 474 -20.18 -5.74 5.74
CA ALA A 474 -18.98 -4.91 5.93
C ALA A 474 -18.80 -3.86 4.82
N THR A 475 -19.06 -4.21 3.55
CA THR A 475 -18.66 -3.38 2.39
C THR A 475 -19.78 -2.50 1.82
N VAL A 476 -21.06 -2.90 1.97
CA VAL A 476 -22.18 -2.11 1.46
C VAL A 476 -22.22 -0.70 2.06
N PRO A 477 -22.01 -0.47 3.37
CA PRO A 477 -21.96 0.88 3.92
C PRO A 477 -20.84 1.75 3.34
N LEU A 478 -19.70 1.15 2.98
CA LEU A 478 -18.60 1.85 2.29
C LEU A 478 -19.03 2.25 0.88
N ALA A 479 -19.67 1.33 0.15
CA ALA A 479 -20.14 1.58 -1.20
C ALA A 479 -21.25 2.65 -1.25
N THR A 480 -22.19 2.64 -0.28
CA THR A 480 -23.26 3.65 -0.21
C THR A 480 -22.73 5.06 -0.04
N GLY A 481 -21.62 5.25 0.68
CA GLY A 481 -20.95 6.55 0.79
C GLY A 481 -20.42 7.08 -0.56
N LEU A 482 -20.20 6.22 -1.54
CA LEU A 482 -19.69 6.55 -2.88
C LEU A 482 -20.80 6.65 -3.94
N ILE A 483 -22.04 6.22 -3.64
CA ILE A 483 -23.16 6.29 -4.59
C ILE A 483 -23.41 7.75 -5.00
N GLY A 484 -23.51 8.00 -6.31
CA GLY A 484 -23.68 9.32 -6.88
C GLY A 484 -22.41 10.21 -6.87
N LYS A 485 -21.28 9.66 -6.39
CA LYS A 485 -19.98 10.34 -6.40
C LYS A 485 -19.00 9.70 -7.40
N VAL A 486 -19.33 8.51 -7.86
CA VAL A 486 -18.58 7.74 -8.85
C VAL A 486 -19.43 7.61 -10.12
N PRO A 487 -18.90 7.78 -11.34
CA PRO A 487 -17.49 8.14 -11.65
C PRO A 487 -17.09 9.52 -11.12
N LEU A 488 -15.77 9.67 -10.81
CA LEU A 488 -15.24 10.94 -10.29
C LEU A 488 -15.50 12.07 -11.29
N THR A 489 -15.88 13.24 -10.77
CA THR A 489 -16.01 14.45 -11.62
C THR A 489 -14.64 14.90 -12.09
N VAL A 490 -14.59 15.49 -13.27
CA VAL A 490 -13.35 15.96 -13.89
C VAL A 490 -13.40 17.45 -14.18
N GLN A 491 -12.23 18.04 -14.26
CA GLN A 491 -12.04 19.44 -14.60
C GLN A 491 -10.87 19.60 -15.56
N THR A 492 -11.01 20.52 -16.49
CA THR A 492 -9.91 20.90 -17.40
C THR A 492 -8.83 21.62 -16.60
N VAL A 493 -7.58 21.20 -16.77
CA VAL A 493 -6.41 21.91 -16.25
C VAL A 493 -6.29 23.22 -17.00
N ARG A 494 -6.51 24.34 -16.30
CA ARG A 494 -6.46 25.67 -16.88
C ARG A 494 -5.17 26.36 -16.48
N LEU A 495 -4.41 26.78 -17.49
CA LEU A 495 -3.28 27.66 -17.29
C LEU A 495 -3.76 29.12 -17.39
N PRO A 496 -3.15 30.08 -16.65
CA PRO A 496 -3.35 31.48 -16.93
C PRO A 496 -3.02 31.78 -18.40
N LEU A 497 -3.78 32.67 -19.05
CA LEU A 497 -3.70 32.93 -20.49
C LEU A 497 -2.28 33.18 -20.99
N TRP A 498 -1.49 33.92 -20.22
CA TRP A 498 -0.10 34.20 -20.61
C TRP A 498 0.73 32.90 -20.70
N PHE A 499 0.57 31.98 -19.77
CA PHE A 499 1.27 30.69 -19.78
C PHE A 499 0.73 29.73 -20.85
N ALA A 500 -0.52 29.88 -21.25
CA ALA A 500 -1.10 29.09 -22.34
C ALA A 500 -0.66 29.60 -23.72
N ASP A 501 -0.57 30.94 -23.91
CA ASP A 501 -0.42 31.54 -25.22
C ASP A 501 0.97 32.14 -25.47
N ALA A 502 1.56 32.80 -24.49
CA ALA A 502 2.82 33.53 -24.66
C ALA A 502 4.05 32.71 -24.24
N ALA A 503 3.97 32.01 -23.12
CA ALA A 503 5.11 31.26 -22.60
C ALA A 503 5.66 30.21 -23.59
N PRO A 504 4.83 29.44 -24.35
CA PRO A 504 5.35 28.50 -25.32
C PRO A 504 6.14 29.13 -26.48
N ARG A 505 6.03 30.44 -26.66
CA ARG A 505 6.77 31.19 -27.71
C ARG A 505 8.08 31.78 -27.22
N LEU A 506 8.38 31.67 -25.93
CA LEU A 506 9.66 32.13 -25.39
C LEU A 506 10.82 31.30 -25.96
N PRO A 507 11.98 31.89 -26.18
CA PRO A 507 13.18 31.11 -26.46
C PRO A 507 13.44 30.09 -25.33
N PRO A 508 13.98 28.90 -25.64
CA PRO A 508 14.31 27.89 -24.62
C PRO A 508 15.25 28.46 -23.55
N GLY A 509 15.04 28.03 -22.30
CA GLY A 509 15.90 28.41 -21.17
C GLY A 509 15.64 29.81 -20.61
N GLN A 510 14.56 30.46 -20.98
CA GLN A 510 14.16 31.74 -20.38
C GLN A 510 13.74 31.56 -18.91
N VAL A 511 13.93 32.61 -18.13
CA VAL A 511 13.55 32.66 -16.71
C VAL A 511 12.37 33.60 -16.55
N VAL A 512 11.29 33.09 -15.97
CA VAL A 512 10.05 33.82 -15.76
C VAL A 512 9.95 34.26 -14.30
N LEU A 513 9.81 35.56 -14.06
CA LEU A 513 9.46 36.15 -12.78
C LEU A 513 7.97 36.49 -12.79
N THR A 514 7.24 35.98 -11.82
CA THR A 514 5.80 36.28 -11.67
C THR A 514 5.59 37.39 -10.65
N TYR A 515 4.57 38.20 -10.86
CA TYR A 515 4.11 39.18 -9.90
C TYR A 515 2.60 39.03 -9.66
N PRO A 516 2.14 38.83 -8.41
CA PRO A 516 2.95 38.74 -7.19
C PRO A 516 3.88 37.51 -7.20
N PHE A 517 4.97 37.61 -6.42
CA PHE A 517 5.93 36.52 -6.25
C PHE A 517 5.27 35.30 -5.63
N ILE A 518 5.61 34.11 -6.13
CA ILE A 518 5.04 32.85 -5.68
C ILE A 518 5.87 32.31 -4.50
N PRO A 519 5.36 32.37 -3.26
CA PRO A 519 6.05 31.78 -2.12
C PRO A 519 6.00 30.25 -2.15
N SER A 520 6.90 29.61 -1.38
CA SER A 520 6.80 28.17 -1.10
C SER A 520 5.44 27.82 -0.47
N GLY A 521 4.87 26.67 -0.86
CA GLY A 521 3.55 26.23 -0.38
C GLY A 521 2.36 26.56 -1.30
N ILE A 522 2.54 27.40 -2.34
CA ILE A 522 1.55 27.62 -3.39
C ILE A 522 1.93 26.79 -4.61
N GLN A 523 1.32 25.61 -4.77
CA GLN A 523 1.74 24.59 -5.73
C GLN A 523 1.21 24.80 -7.14
N ALA A 524 0.07 25.48 -7.31
CA ALA A 524 -0.58 25.67 -8.62
C ALA A 524 0.35 26.16 -9.75
N PRO A 525 1.32 27.08 -9.51
CA PRO A 525 2.26 27.52 -10.53
C PRO A 525 3.23 26.45 -11.03
N MET A 526 3.41 25.35 -10.33
CA MET A 526 4.25 24.23 -10.79
C MET A 526 3.68 23.54 -12.04
N ALA A 527 2.36 23.61 -12.23
CA ALA A 527 1.72 23.08 -13.43
C ALA A 527 2.12 23.86 -14.70
N TRP A 528 2.44 25.16 -14.59
CA TRP A 528 2.67 26.01 -15.76
C TRP A 528 3.86 25.54 -16.59
N PRO A 529 5.08 25.41 -16.06
CA PRO A 529 6.19 24.85 -16.82
C PRO A 529 6.01 23.36 -17.10
N ALA A 530 5.33 22.59 -16.21
CA ALA A 530 5.14 21.17 -16.41
C ALA A 530 4.28 20.84 -17.65
N VAL A 531 3.19 21.56 -17.85
CA VAL A 531 2.29 21.37 -19.02
C VAL A 531 2.96 21.88 -20.30
N ASP A 532 3.83 22.91 -20.20
CA ASP A 532 4.62 23.42 -21.33
C ASP A 532 5.98 22.70 -21.49
N SER A 533 6.02 21.42 -21.21
CA SER A 533 7.19 20.57 -21.42
C SER A 533 8.48 21.06 -20.74
N LEU A 534 8.36 21.83 -19.66
CA LEU A 534 9.46 22.44 -18.92
C LEU A 534 10.34 23.39 -19.76
N HIS A 535 9.70 24.15 -20.66
CA HIS A 535 10.34 25.01 -21.62
C HIS A 535 11.04 26.24 -20.99
N PHE A 536 10.58 26.70 -19.83
CA PHE A 536 11.13 27.84 -19.09
C PHE A 536 11.33 27.51 -17.61
N ALA A 537 12.24 28.29 -16.97
CA ALA A 537 12.42 28.25 -15.52
C ALA A 537 11.57 29.33 -14.84
N ILE A 538 11.21 29.11 -13.57
CA ILE A 538 10.55 30.13 -12.74
C ILE A 538 11.40 30.47 -11.52
N VAL A 539 11.44 31.77 -11.16
CA VAL A 539 12.22 32.27 -10.00
C VAL A 539 11.62 31.78 -8.68
N GLY A 540 10.28 31.67 -8.62
CA GLY A 540 9.57 31.02 -7.52
C GLY A 540 9.31 29.56 -7.79
N GLY A 541 8.39 28.99 -7.03
CA GLY A 541 7.90 27.63 -7.23
C GLY A 541 7.21 27.16 -5.95
N GLY A 542 6.08 26.47 -6.10
CA GLY A 542 5.27 26.02 -4.98
C GLY A 542 5.85 24.82 -4.21
N GLY A 543 7.00 24.30 -4.62
CA GLY A 543 7.62 23.11 -4.02
C GLY A 543 8.24 23.36 -2.64
N PRO A 544 8.56 22.28 -1.90
CA PRO A 544 9.35 22.39 -0.68
C PRO A 544 10.78 22.82 -1.03
N GLY A 545 11.34 23.77 -0.29
CA GLY A 545 12.76 24.06 -0.37
C GLY A 545 13.19 25.41 -0.90
N GLY A 546 12.27 26.29 -1.14
CA GLY A 546 12.61 27.69 -1.36
C GLY A 546 12.92 28.38 -0.05
N VAL A 547 14.01 28.03 0.62
CA VAL A 547 14.60 28.94 1.59
C VAL A 547 15.58 29.79 0.81
N VAL A 548 15.15 31.01 0.52
CA VAL A 548 16.04 32.09 0.10
C VAL A 548 16.83 32.54 1.32
#